data_168b846936c6bd0bad5792b5cb3684e6
#
_entry.id   168b846936c6bd0bad5792b5cb3684e6
#
_cell.length_a   1.000
_cell.length_b   1.000
_cell.length_c   1.000
_cell.angle_alpha   90.00
_cell.angle_beta   90.00
_cell.angle_gamma   90.00
#
_symmetry.space_group_name_H-M   'P 1'
#
loop_
_entity.id
_entity.type
_entity.pdbx_description
1 polymer ?
#
loop_
_entity_poly.entity_id
_entity_poly.type
_entity_poly.pdbx_seq_one_letter_code
_entity_poly.pdbx_strand_id
1 'polypeptide(L)'
;NDNIERAIKKGEGGEGDANYENVVYEGYGIGGVAVMVECLTDNRNRTASDVRHAFDKHGGNLGTTGCVSYLFDKKGFIAIENDGSVDEDTLTMDAIDLGAEDFKSYEEGYEIYTAVEDFNQVVEGLKDRGYKLSDFDLSNIPQTTVKLDEEQAIKFEKMVDDLEESDDVQSVSHNLED
;
A
#
# COMPACT_ATOMS: atom_id res chain seq x y z
N ASN A 1 -9.25 -2.74 7.65
CA ASN A 1 -9.38 -2.22 6.30
C ASN A 1 -10.49 -2.96 5.57
N ASP A 2 -11.52 -2.23 5.16
CA ASP A 2 -12.75 -2.79 4.59
C ASP A 2 -12.51 -3.64 3.35
N ASN A 3 -11.59 -3.25 2.49
CA ASN A 3 -11.29 -4.01 1.27
C ASN A 3 -10.66 -5.36 1.57
N ILE A 4 -9.79 -5.41 2.57
CA ILE A 4 -9.16 -6.66 3.01
C ILE A 4 -10.20 -7.59 3.63
N GLU A 5 -11.07 -7.06 4.48
CA GLU A 5 -12.15 -7.83 5.09
C GLU A 5 -13.11 -8.40 4.04
N ARG A 6 -13.48 -7.59 3.04
CA ARG A 6 -14.34 -8.05 1.94
C ARG A 6 -13.67 -9.14 1.11
N ALA A 7 -12.37 -9.02 0.86
CA ALA A 7 -11.63 -10.03 0.12
C ALA A 7 -11.59 -11.37 0.89
N ILE A 8 -11.38 -11.31 2.19
CA ILE A 8 -11.41 -12.50 3.07
C ILE A 8 -12.79 -13.16 3.04
N LYS A 9 -13.85 -12.36 3.17
CA LYS A 9 -15.24 -12.87 3.10
C LYS A 9 -15.54 -13.52 1.76
N LYS A 10 -15.09 -12.92 0.66
CA LYS A 10 -15.25 -13.50 -0.68
C LYS A 10 -14.55 -14.86 -0.76
N GLY A 11 -13.34 -14.96 -0.23
CA GLY A 11 -12.60 -16.21 -0.21
C GLY A 11 -13.28 -17.29 0.63
N GLU A 12 -13.81 -16.93 1.78
CA GLU A 12 -14.51 -17.85 2.67
C GLU A 12 -15.89 -18.25 2.14
N GLY A 13 -16.61 -17.30 1.55
CA GLY A 13 -17.96 -17.52 1.05
C GLY A 13 -18.02 -18.17 -0.33
N GLY A 14 -16.92 -18.30 -1.01
CA GLY A 14 -16.86 -18.79 -2.38
C GLY A 14 -16.59 -20.26 -2.52
N GLU A 15 -16.87 -21.08 -1.51
CA GLU A 15 -16.60 -22.50 -1.54
C GLU A 15 -17.24 -23.15 -2.76
N GLY A 16 -16.41 -23.52 -3.74
CA GLY A 16 -16.78 -24.26 -4.91
C GLY A 16 -17.37 -23.48 -6.07
N ASP A 17 -17.74 -22.20 -5.88
CA ASP A 17 -18.47 -21.45 -6.89
C ASP A 17 -17.69 -20.32 -7.55
N ALA A 18 -16.67 -19.78 -6.91
CA ALA A 18 -15.90 -18.65 -7.44
C ALA A 18 -14.41 -18.96 -7.38
N ASN A 19 -13.75 -18.79 -8.52
CA ASN A 19 -12.30 -18.86 -8.61
C ASN A 19 -11.74 -17.47 -8.48
N TYR A 20 -11.35 -17.08 -7.27
CA TYR A 20 -10.71 -15.80 -7.02
C TYR A 20 -9.24 -15.88 -7.40
N GLU A 21 -8.76 -14.85 -8.06
CA GLU A 21 -7.37 -14.74 -8.45
C GLU A 21 -6.83 -13.36 -8.14
N ASN A 22 -5.53 -13.32 -7.84
CA ASN A 22 -4.82 -12.08 -7.61
C ASN A 22 -4.36 -11.51 -8.95
N VAL A 23 -4.63 -10.25 -9.19
CA VAL A 23 -4.22 -9.56 -10.40
C VAL A 23 -3.63 -8.21 -10.02
N VAL A 24 -2.52 -7.84 -10.63
CA VAL A 24 -1.90 -6.54 -10.43
C VAL A 24 -2.00 -5.74 -11.71
N TYR A 25 -2.58 -4.55 -11.62
CA TYR A 25 -2.63 -3.60 -12.73
C TYR A 25 -1.60 -2.49 -12.48
N GLU A 26 -0.96 -2.06 -13.55
CA GLU A 26 0.11 -1.08 -13.48
C GLU A 26 -0.13 0.00 -14.52
N GLY A 27 0.13 1.24 -14.15
CA GLY A 27 -0.04 2.36 -15.07
C GLY A 27 0.47 3.66 -14.49
N TYR A 28 0.16 4.73 -15.18
CA TYR A 28 0.53 6.07 -14.78
C TYR A 28 -0.71 6.91 -14.53
N GLY A 29 -0.72 7.61 -13.41
CA GLY A 29 -1.72 8.64 -13.13
C GLY A 29 -1.33 9.96 -13.78
N ILE A 30 -2.16 10.97 -13.56
CA ILE A 30 -1.89 12.33 -14.07
C ILE A 30 -0.48 12.78 -13.65
N GLY A 31 0.20 13.48 -14.55
CA GLY A 31 1.54 14.00 -14.28
C GLY A 31 2.65 12.95 -14.21
N GLY A 32 2.37 11.69 -14.59
CA GLY A 32 3.36 10.63 -14.64
C GLY A 32 3.58 9.90 -13.31
N VAL A 33 2.64 10.00 -12.37
CA VAL A 33 2.72 9.26 -11.11
C VAL A 33 2.55 7.77 -11.39
N ALA A 34 3.52 6.96 -10.99
CA ALA A 34 3.45 5.51 -11.14
C ALA A 34 2.45 4.92 -10.15
N VAL A 35 1.60 4.01 -10.61
CA VAL A 35 0.52 3.42 -9.81
C VAL A 35 0.47 1.91 -10.00
N MET A 36 0.41 1.18 -8.89
CA MET A 36 0.17 -0.26 -8.87
C MET A 36 -1.13 -0.53 -8.13
N VAL A 37 -2.02 -1.32 -8.74
CA VAL A 37 -3.31 -1.67 -8.15
C VAL A 37 -3.35 -3.18 -7.95
N GLU A 38 -3.38 -3.62 -6.70
CA GLU A 38 -3.48 -5.04 -6.36
C GLU A 38 -4.95 -5.40 -6.18
N CYS A 39 -5.40 -6.41 -6.90
CA CYS A 39 -6.80 -6.83 -6.91
C CYS A 39 -6.94 -8.30 -6.58
N LEU A 40 -8.08 -8.66 -5.98
CA LEU A 40 -8.53 -10.04 -5.84
C LEU A 40 -9.91 -10.09 -6.49
N THR A 41 -10.06 -10.90 -7.53
CA THR A 41 -11.29 -10.90 -8.33
C THR A 41 -11.67 -12.29 -8.84
N ASP A 42 -12.96 -12.49 -8.99
CA ASP A 42 -13.53 -13.64 -9.67
C ASP A 42 -13.89 -13.33 -11.13
N ASN A 43 -13.65 -12.11 -11.58
CA ASN A 43 -13.94 -11.66 -12.94
C ASN A 43 -12.92 -10.62 -13.41
N ARG A 44 -11.86 -11.11 -14.06
CA ARG A 44 -10.77 -10.27 -14.56
C ARG A 44 -11.22 -9.19 -15.52
N ASN A 45 -12.20 -9.52 -16.38
CA ASN A 45 -12.68 -8.57 -17.39
C ASN A 45 -13.38 -7.38 -16.74
N ARG A 46 -14.21 -7.65 -15.74
CA ARG A 46 -14.88 -6.58 -14.97
C ARG A 46 -13.85 -5.70 -14.28
N THR A 47 -12.89 -6.31 -13.58
CA THR A 47 -11.87 -5.58 -12.83
C THR A 47 -11.00 -4.74 -13.76
N ALA A 48 -10.56 -5.32 -14.87
CA ALA A 48 -9.75 -4.59 -15.86
C ALA A 48 -10.51 -3.37 -16.40
N SER A 49 -11.79 -3.53 -16.68
CA SER A 49 -12.63 -2.45 -17.17
C SER A 49 -12.80 -1.34 -16.12
N ASP A 50 -13.06 -1.70 -14.87
CA ASP A 50 -13.22 -0.74 -13.78
C ASP A 50 -11.94 0.04 -13.52
N VAL A 51 -10.80 -0.66 -13.48
CA VAL A 51 -9.50 -0.03 -13.25
C VAL A 51 -9.14 0.92 -14.41
N ARG A 52 -9.32 0.44 -15.65
CA ARG A 52 -9.06 1.27 -16.84
C ARG A 52 -9.91 2.53 -16.83
N HIS A 53 -11.20 2.38 -16.50
CA HIS A 53 -12.12 3.52 -16.44
C HIS A 53 -11.67 4.57 -15.42
N ALA A 54 -11.23 4.12 -14.23
CA ALA A 54 -10.75 5.04 -13.20
C ALA A 54 -9.51 5.81 -13.67
N PHE A 55 -8.57 5.13 -14.32
CA PHE A 55 -7.37 5.80 -14.88
C PHE A 55 -7.76 6.82 -15.96
N ASP A 56 -8.58 6.39 -16.94
CA ASP A 56 -8.94 7.24 -18.07
C ASP A 56 -9.74 8.47 -17.64
N LYS A 57 -10.64 8.31 -16.67
CA LYS A 57 -11.49 9.38 -16.16
C LYS A 57 -10.69 10.51 -15.50
N HIS A 58 -9.56 10.20 -14.92
CA HIS A 58 -8.77 11.14 -14.11
C HIS A 58 -7.42 11.51 -14.75
N GLY A 59 -7.31 11.36 -16.06
CA GLY A 59 -6.13 11.83 -16.81
C GLY A 59 -4.94 10.89 -16.74
N GLY A 60 -5.14 9.66 -16.30
CA GLY A 60 -4.10 8.64 -16.28
C GLY A 60 -4.18 7.69 -17.47
N ASN A 61 -3.37 6.66 -17.43
CA ASN A 61 -3.22 5.69 -18.50
C ASN A 61 -2.82 4.33 -17.93
N LEU A 62 -3.69 3.35 -18.10
CA LEU A 62 -3.36 2.00 -17.68
C LEU A 62 -2.37 1.39 -18.68
N GLY A 63 -1.28 0.84 -18.18
CA GLY A 63 -0.22 0.24 -18.98
C GLY A 63 -0.23 -1.27 -18.95
N THR A 64 0.88 -1.84 -19.39
CA THR A 64 1.08 -3.29 -19.41
C THR A 64 1.77 -3.75 -18.12
N THR A 65 1.65 -5.05 -17.83
CA THR A 65 2.33 -5.65 -16.66
C THR A 65 3.83 -5.39 -16.72
N GLY A 66 4.39 -4.93 -15.61
CA GLY A 66 5.81 -4.62 -15.49
C GLY A 66 6.19 -3.20 -15.85
N CYS A 67 5.24 -2.36 -16.29
CA CYS A 67 5.59 -1.01 -16.73
C CYS A 67 6.01 -0.09 -15.58
N VAL A 68 5.58 -0.34 -14.34
CA VAL A 68 5.96 0.47 -13.18
C VAL A 68 6.46 -0.34 -11.98
N SER A 69 6.26 -1.66 -11.96
CA SER A 69 6.60 -2.47 -10.79
C SER A 69 8.07 -2.37 -10.40
N TYR A 70 8.97 -2.14 -11.35
CA TYR A 70 10.40 -1.98 -11.09
C TYR A 70 10.73 -0.70 -10.30
N LEU A 71 9.78 0.22 -10.19
CA LEU A 71 9.93 1.47 -9.45
C LEU A 71 9.61 1.31 -7.96
N PHE A 72 9.12 0.15 -7.56
CA PHE A 72 8.71 -0.13 -6.19
C PHE A 72 9.50 -1.31 -5.63
N ASP A 73 9.80 -1.23 -4.32
CA ASP A 73 10.36 -2.34 -3.56
C ASP A 73 9.30 -2.83 -2.56
N LYS A 74 9.09 -4.14 -2.50
CA LYS A 74 8.20 -4.70 -1.47
C LYS A 74 8.93 -4.72 -0.15
N LYS A 75 8.34 -4.09 0.86
CA LYS A 75 8.94 -4.00 2.20
C LYS A 75 7.88 -4.13 3.28
N GLY A 76 8.32 -4.46 4.48
CA GLY A 76 7.47 -4.36 5.66
C GLY A 76 7.39 -2.90 6.08
N PHE A 77 6.21 -2.45 6.43
CA PHE A 77 5.93 -1.11 6.93
C PHE A 77 5.24 -1.20 8.27
N ILE A 78 5.70 -0.44 9.26
CA ILE A 78 5.12 -0.39 10.59
C ILE A 78 5.01 1.06 11.01
N ALA A 79 3.83 1.47 11.48
CA ALA A 79 3.59 2.81 11.98
C ALA A 79 3.28 2.77 13.47
N ILE A 80 3.85 3.71 14.21
CA ILE A 80 3.61 3.91 15.64
C ILE A 80 3.29 5.39 15.86
N GLU A 81 2.14 5.68 16.48
CA GLU A 81 1.75 7.07 16.76
C GLU A 81 2.63 7.67 17.84
N ASN A 82 2.90 8.96 17.71
CA ASN A 82 3.62 9.72 18.73
C ASN A 82 2.63 10.34 19.70
N ASP A 83 2.28 9.61 20.75
CA ASP A 83 1.36 10.06 21.81
C ASP A 83 2.10 10.60 23.04
N GLY A 84 3.40 10.76 22.93
CA GLY A 84 4.25 11.23 24.03
C GLY A 84 4.74 10.13 24.96
N SER A 85 4.27 8.90 24.80
CA SER A 85 4.68 7.77 25.65
C SER A 85 5.91 7.05 25.12
N VAL A 86 6.29 7.30 23.88
CA VAL A 86 7.39 6.59 23.20
C VAL A 86 8.64 7.45 23.22
N ASP A 87 9.74 6.87 23.69
CA ASP A 87 11.05 7.50 23.57
C ASP A 87 11.65 7.14 22.21
N GLU A 88 11.89 8.15 21.39
CA GLU A 88 12.37 7.97 20.02
C GLU A 88 13.68 7.19 19.95
N ASP A 89 14.64 7.54 20.81
CA ASP A 89 15.95 6.87 20.81
C ASP A 89 15.82 5.40 21.16
N THR A 90 15.01 5.09 22.17
CA THR A 90 14.75 3.71 22.58
C THR A 90 14.06 2.93 21.48
N LEU A 91 13.05 3.52 20.85
CA LEU A 91 12.33 2.86 19.74
C LEU A 91 13.27 2.60 18.57
N THR A 92 14.11 3.56 18.21
CA THR A 92 15.08 3.41 17.12
C THR A 92 16.01 2.24 17.39
N MET A 93 16.55 2.16 18.60
CA MET A 93 17.45 1.07 18.99
C MET A 93 16.74 -0.28 18.98
N ASP A 94 15.53 -0.34 19.51
CA ASP A 94 14.73 -1.56 19.52
C ASP A 94 14.41 -2.04 18.11
N ALA A 95 14.03 -1.13 17.22
CA ALA A 95 13.73 -1.47 15.83
C ALA A 95 14.95 -2.05 15.11
N ILE A 96 16.10 -1.42 15.27
CA ILE A 96 17.36 -1.88 14.68
C ILE A 96 17.75 -3.25 15.23
N ASP A 97 17.65 -3.44 16.54
CA ASP A 97 17.96 -4.72 17.19
C ASP A 97 17.09 -5.86 16.65
N LEU A 98 15.85 -5.56 16.32
CA LEU A 98 14.89 -6.55 15.81
C LEU A 98 15.07 -6.85 14.32
N GLY A 99 15.82 -6.03 13.59
CA GLY A 99 16.11 -6.27 12.19
C GLY A 99 15.53 -5.26 11.20
N ALA A 100 15.10 -4.10 11.67
CA ALA A 100 14.58 -3.07 10.78
C ALA A 100 15.68 -2.51 9.88
N GLU A 101 15.33 -2.17 8.63
CA GLU A 101 16.25 -1.58 7.66
C GLU A 101 16.32 -0.06 7.78
N ASP A 102 15.19 0.58 8.07
CA ASP A 102 15.10 2.03 8.06
C ASP A 102 14.11 2.51 9.12
N PHE A 103 14.29 3.73 9.58
CA PHE A 103 13.46 4.35 10.60
C PHE A 103 13.27 5.81 10.26
N LYS A 104 12.03 6.28 10.25
CA LYS A 104 11.70 7.68 10.00
C LYS A 104 10.87 8.24 11.14
N SER A 105 11.16 9.46 11.53
CA SER A 105 10.47 10.15 12.60
C SER A 105 9.73 11.36 12.06
N TYR A 106 8.48 11.48 12.44
CA TYR A 106 7.61 12.61 12.09
C TYR A 106 6.96 13.16 13.36
N GLU A 107 6.37 14.32 13.27
CA GLU A 107 5.66 14.92 14.39
C GLU A 107 4.51 14.02 14.86
N GLU A 108 3.80 13.40 13.94
CA GLU A 108 2.63 12.56 14.23
C GLU A 108 3.01 11.14 14.69
N GLY A 109 4.21 10.69 14.38
CA GLY A 109 4.59 9.33 14.71
C GLY A 109 5.87 8.86 14.05
N TYR A 110 6.04 7.55 14.05
CA TYR A 110 7.25 6.90 13.56
C TYR A 110 6.88 5.87 12.50
N GLU A 111 7.75 5.75 11.49
CA GLU A 111 7.63 4.73 10.45
C GLU A 111 8.87 3.86 10.44
N ILE A 112 8.66 2.55 10.47
CA ILE A 112 9.72 1.54 10.50
C ILE A 112 9.58 0.69 9.25
N TYR A 113 10.67 0.48 8.54
CA TYR A 113 10.71 -0.31 7.31
C TYR A 113 11.60 -1.53 7.51
N THR A 114 11.17 -2.67 6.97
CA THR A 114 11.88 -3.94 7.10
C THR A 114 11.96 -4.64 5.75
N ALA A 115 12.91 -5.58 5.63
CA ALA A 115 12.84 -6.55 4.55
C ALA A 115 11.60 -7.43 4.74
N VAL A 116 11.08 -8.01 3.67
CA VAL A 116 9.87 -8.86 3.73
C VAL A 116 10.09 -10.04 4.70
N GLU A 117 11.25 -10.68 4.64
CA GLU A 117 11.58 -11.83 5.47
C GLU A 117 11.71 -11.50 6.95
N ASP A 118 12.00 -10.24 7.30
CA ASP A 118 12.18 -9.82 8.69
C ASP A 118 10.93 -9.18 9.29
N PHE A 119 9.91 -8.96 8.48
CA PHE A 119 8.71 -8.21 8.88
C PHE A 119 8.03 -8.79 10.13
N ASN A 120 7.72 -10.08 10.13
CA ASN A 120 7.04 -10.71 11.25
C ASN A 120 7.86 -10.64 12.54
N GLN A 121 9.17 -10.82 12.43
CA GLN A 121 10.09 -10.75 13.56
C GLN A 121 10.07 -9.36 14.21
N VAL A 122 10.09 -8.31 13.39
CA VAL A 122 10.08 -6.94 13.87
C VAL A 122 8.72 -6.60 14.49
N VAL A 123 7.61 -6.99 13.84
CA VAL A 123 6.25 -6.76 14.37
C VAL A 123 6.08 -7.40 15.74
N GLU A 124 6.38 -8.69 15.85
CA GLU A 124 6.21 -9.42 17.10
C GLU A 124 7.14 -8.91 18.19
N GLY A 125 8.38 -8.62 17.82
CA GLY A 125 9.36 -8.08 18.78
C GLY A 125 8.97 -6.71 19.34
N LEU A 126 8.42 -5.84 18.52
CA LEU A 126 7.94 -4.53 18.96
C LEU A 126 6.74 -4.68 19.91
N LYS A 127 5.80 -5.56 19.58
CA LYS A 127 4.65 -5.83 20.43
C LYS A 127 5.10 -6.39 21.78
N ASP A 128 6.05 -7.31 21.78
CA ASP A 128 6.59 -7.92 23.01
C ASP A 128 7.29 -6.88 23.91
N ARG A 129 7.86 -5.84 23.32
CA ARG A 129 8.51 -4.76 24.06
C ARG A 129 7.53 -3.67 24.50
N GLY A 130 6.23 -3.87 24.25
CA GLY A 130 5.17 -3.00 24.74
C GLY A 130 4.76 -1.88 23.82
N TYR A 131 5.28 -1.84 22.60
CA TYR A 131 4.87 -0.80 21.64
C TYR A 131 3.49 -1.12 21.05
N LYS A 132 2.71 -0.06 20.87
CA LYS A 132 1.39 -0.14 20.27
C LYS A 132 1.49 0.26 18.81
N LEU A 133 1.33 -0.70 17.92
CA LEU A 133 1.43 -0.46 16.48
C LEU A 133 0.09 0.08 15.96
N SER A 134 0.12 1.24 15.32
CA SER A 134 -1.09 1.84 14.74
C SER A 134 -1.43 1.21 13.40
N ASP A 135 -0.41 0.79 12.64
CA ASP A 135 -0.59 0.09 11.36
C ASP A 135 0.65 -0.74 11.06
N PHE A 136 0.48 -1.84 10.35
CA PHE A 136 1.59 -2.64 9.86
C PHE A 136 1.13 -3.51 8.70
N ASP A 137 1.93 -3.56 7.64
CA ASP A 137 1.62 -4.36 6.46
C ASP A 137 2.86 -4.50 5.58
N LEU A 138 2.80 -5.42 4.63
CA LEU A 138 3.75 -5.46 3.54
C LEU A 138 3.27 -4.49 2.47
N SER A 139 4.13 -3.59 2.05
CA SER A 139 3.77 -2.51 1.13
C SER A 139 4.76 -2.38 -0.02
N ASN A 140 4.28 -1.86 -1.14
CA ASN A 140 5.14 -1.49 -2.26
C ASN A 140 5.64 -0.07 -2.01
N ILE A 141 6.94 0.07 -1.77
CA ILE A 141 7.54 1.37 -1.42
C ILE A 141 8.24 1.93 -2.65
N PRO A 142 7.90 3.15 -3.08
CA PRO A 142 8.52 3.73 -4.27
C PRO A 142 9.98 4.10 -4.03
N GLN A 143 10.82 3.85 -5.03
CA GLN A 143 12.23 4.23 -4.99
C GLN A 143 12.42 5.72 -5.21
N THR A 144 11.55 6.33 -6.02
CA THR A 144 11.55 7.77 -6.28
C THR A 144 10.12 8.28 -6.26
N THR A 145 9.95 9.57 -6.00
CA THR A 145 8.63 10.21 -5.94
C THR A 145 8.45 11.24 -7.04
N VAL A 146 7.19 11.52 -7.36
CA VAL A 146 6.78 12.52 -8.36
C VAL A 146 5.97 13.58 -7.64
N LYS A 147 6.27 14.84 -7.91
CA LYS A 147 5.55 15.98 -7.34
C LYS A 147 4.50 16.48 -8.33
N LEU A 148 3.29 16.70 -7.85
CA LEU A 148 2.20 17.27 -8.62
C LEU A 148 1.84 18.64 -8.08
N ASP A 149 1.27 19.50 -8.94
CA ASP A 149 0.66 20.74 -8.46
C ASP A 149 -0.65 20.42 -7.73
N GLU A 150 -1.23 21.40 -7.06
CA GLU A 150 -2.43 21.20 -6.25
C GLU A 150 -3.61 20.67 -7.06
N GLU A 151 -3.83 21.19 -8.24
CA GLU A 151 -4.93 20.76 -9.11
C GLU A 151 -4.76 19.32 -9.58
N GLN A 152 -3.55 18.95 -9.99
CA GLN A 152 -3.24 17.59 -10.40
C GLN A 152 -3.32 16.61 -9.22
N ALA A 153 -2.87 17.03 -8.05
CA ALA A 153 -2.94 16.19 -6.84
C ALA A 153 -4.39 15.87 -6.47
N ILE A 154 -5.29 16.84 -6.60
CA ILE A 154 -6.73 16.62 -6.34
C ILE A 154 -7.30 15.59 -7.31
N LYS A 155 -6.97 15.72 -8.60
CA LYS A 155 -7.42 14.75 -9.61
C LYS A 155 -6.87 13.36 -9.35
N PHE A 156 -5.61 13.28 -8.94
CA PHE A 156 -4.98 12.00 -8.61
C PHE A 156 -5.67 11.33 -7.42
N GLU A 157 -5.97 12.08 -6.37
CA GLU A 157 -6.67 11.56 -5.19
C GLU A 157 -8.05 11.02 -5.56
N LYS A 158 -8.76 11.67 -6.47
CA LYS A 158 -10.05 11.19 -6.95
C LYS A 158 -9.93 9.87 -7.68
N MET A 159 -8.85 9.69 -8.45
CA MET A 159 -8.58 8.41 -9.11
C MET A 159 -8.35 7.31 -8.09
N VAL A 160 -7.54 7.57 -7.06
CA VAL A 160 -7.28 6.61 -5.99
C VAL A 160 -8.57 6.26 -5.26
N ASP A 161 -9.39 7.25 -4.94
CA ASP A 161 -10.68 7.03 -4.29
C ASP A 161 -11.59 6.13 -5.14
N ASP A 162 -11.69 6.39 -6.44
CA ASP A 162 -12.49 5.58 -7.35
C ASP A 162 -11.96 4.14 -7.41
N LEU A 163 -10.65 3.96 -7.44
CA LEU A 163 -10.05 2.62 -7.41
C LEU A 163 -10.39 1.89 -6.12
N GLU A 164 -10.27 2.57 -4.99
CA GLU A 164 -10.52 1.98 -3.68
C GLU A 164 -12.01 1.67 -3.43
N GLU A 165 -12.92 2.29 -4.16
CA GLU A 165 -14.35 1.99 -4.10
C GLU A 165 -14.68 0.62 -4.71
N SER A 166 -13.86 0.10 -5.60
CA SER A 166 -14.08 -1.22 -6.19
C SER A 166 -13.86 -2.31 -5.15
N ASP A 167 -14.80 -3.22 -5.05
CA ASP A 167 -14.70 -4.37 -4.13
C ASP A 167 -13.54 -5.30 -4.50
N ASP A 168 -13.10 -5.27 -5.74
CA ASP A 168 -12.01 -6.11 -6.22
C ASP A 168 -10.63 -5.55 -5.88
N VAL A 169 -10.53 -4.25 -5.59
CA VAL A 169 -9.25 -3.60 -5.29
C VAL A 169 -8.89 -3.80 -3.82
N GLN A 170 -7.73 -4.39 -3.56
CA GLN A 170 -7.20 -4.60 -2.22
C GLN A 170 -6.29 -3.49 -1.77
N SER A 171 -5.42 -3.00 -2.66
CA SER A 171 -4.50 -1.91 -2.34
C SER A 171 -4.11 -1.13 -3.57
N VAL A 172 -3.80 0.15 -3.38
CA VAL A 172 -3.27 1.04 -4.39
C VAL A 172 -1.95 1.59 -3.87
N SER A 173 -0.88 1.36 -4.62
CA SER A 173 0.44 1.91 -4.30
C SER A 173 0.83 2.90 -5.38
N HIS A 174 1.48 3.99 -5.00
CA HIS A 174 1.88 5.02 -5.95
C HIS A 174 3.11 5.76 -5.46
N ASN A 175 3.71 6.55 -6.34
CA ASN A 175 4.90 7.33 -6.01
C ASN A 175 4.67 8.84 -5.99
N LEU A 176 3.45 9.28 -5.73
CA LEU A 176 3.19 10.71 -5.50
C LEU A 176 3.92 11.15 -4.22
N GLU A 177 4.64 12.27 -4.31
CA GLU A 177 5.29 12.88 -3.15
C GLU A 177 4.25 13.49 -2.21
N ASP A 178 4.42 13.26 -0.92
CA ASP A 178 3.53 13.82 0.13
C ASP A 178 3.65 15.35 0.27
#